data_af243e8eff77087caded9310f87933a9
#
_entry.id   af243e8eff77087caded9310f87933a9
#
_cell.length_a   1.000
_cell.length_b   1.000
_cell.length_c   1.000
_cell.angle_alpha   90.00
_cell.angle_beta   90.00
_cell.angle_gamma   90.00
#
_symmetry.space_group_name_H-M   'P 1'
#
loop_
_entity.id
_entity.type
_entity.pdbx_description
1 polymer ?
#
loop_
_entity_poly.entity_id
_entity_poly.type
_entity_poly.pdbx_seq_one_letter_code
_entity_poly.pdbx_strand_id
1 'polypeptide(L)'
;MKTQLRIAMVLAIAACTLPTFGQNTGAATYTSKCQMCHGADGTGNTPAGKAMKAPSFLSPASVKESTADLIAITKNGKGKMPAYAGKLTDPEIKDVIAHVRTLQK
;
A
#
# COMPACT_ATOMS: atom_id res chain seq x y z
N MET A 1 9.68 66.87 5.17
CA MET A 1 9.77 65.74 4.24
C MET A 1 9.66 64.47 5.01
N LYS A 2 8.59 63.78 4.76
CA LYS A 2 8.31 62.52 5.47
C LYS A 2 8.68 61.38 4.56
N THR A 3 9.69 60.70 4.88
CA THR A 3 10.10 59.48 4.18
C THR A 3 9.21 58.37 4.65
N GLN A 4 8.29 57.97 3.82
CA GLN A 4 7.44 56.83 4.09
C GLN A 4 8.29 55.57 3.89
N LEU A 5 8.64 54.98 4.99
CA LEU A 5 9.28 53.66 4.98
C LEU A 5 8.18 52.62 4.74
N ARG A 6 8.05 52.20 3.52
CA ARG A 6 7.16 51.09 3.19
C ARG A 6 7.91 49.82 3.51
N ILE A 7 7.56 49.24 4.62
CA ILE A 7 7.99 47.89 4.95
C ILE A 7 7.18 46.97 4.04
N ALA A 8 7.86 46.45 3.04
CA ALA A 8 7.29 45.38 2.24
C ALA A 8 7.26 44.13 3.12
N MET A 9 6.08 43.78 3.57
CA MET A 9 5.88 42.55 4.31
C MET A 9 5.93 41.42 3.30
N VAL A 10 7.08 40.76 3.24
CA VAL A 10 7.21 39.54 2.46
C VAL A 10 6.51 38.45 3.22
N LEU A 11 5.31 38.10 2.78
CA LEU A 11 4.69 36.88 3.23
C LEU A 11 5.47 35.69 2.68
N ALA A 12 6.30 35.11 3.52
CA ALA A 12 6.86 33.81 3.23
C ALA A 12 5.72 32.78 3.35
N ILE A 13 5.16 32.40 2.23
CA ILE A 13 4.23 31.26 2.19
C ILE A 13 5.11 30.03 2.38
N ALA A 14 5.16 29.55 3.61
CA ALA A 14 5.72 28.25 3.86
C ALA A 14 4.80 27.22 3.18
N ALA A 15 5.24 26.66 2.06
CA ALA A 15 4.57 25.53 1.46
C ALA A 15 4.70 24.35 2.42
N CYS A 16 3.66 24.09 3.19
CA CYS A 16 3.54 22.85 3.95
C CYS A 16 3.42 21.71 2.97
N THR A 17 4.54 21.08 2.65
CA THR A 17 4.50 19.77 2.01
C THR A 17 4.06 18.78 3.07
N LEU A 18 2.76 18.52 3.11
CA LEU A 18 2.24 17.41 3.89
C LEU A 18 2.74 16.11 3.23
N PRO A 19 3.34 15.19 4.01
CA PRO A 19 3.64 13.89 3.46
C PRO A 19 2.34 13.25 2.99
N THR A 20 2.28 12.87 1.73
CA THR A 20 1.17 12.10 1.20
C THR A 20 1.29 10.69 1.74
N PHE A 21 0.57 10.41 2.84
CA PHE A 21 0.37 9.05 3.31
C PHE A 21 -0.67 8.40 2.42
N GLY A 22 -0.41 7.23 1.91
CA GLY A 22 -1.42 6.39 1.26
C GLY A 22 -0.93 5.76 -0.03
N GLN A 23 -0.97 6.44 -1.16
CA GLN A 23 -0.82 5.83 -2.48
C GLN A 23 0.55 5.18 -2.72
N ASN A 24 1.64 5.81 -2.31
CA ASN A 24 3.00 5.27 -2.50
C ASN A 24 3.40 4.25 -1.43
N THR A 25 2.82 4.32 -0.23
CA THR A 25 3.15 3.45 0.89
C THR A 25 2.65 2.02 0.65
N GLY A 26 1.44 1.86 0.16
CA GLY A 26 0.87 0.55 -0.17
C GLY A 26 1.65 -0.15 -1.29
N ALA A 27 1.99 0.57 -2.35
CA ALA A 27 2.80 0.06 -3.45
C ALA A 27 4.21 -0.34 -2.98
N ALA A 28 4.85 0.48 -2.17
CA ALA A 28 6.19 0.20 -1.62
C ALA A 28 6.17 -1.01 -0.68
N THR A 29 5.19 -1.12 0.19
CA THR A 29 5.00 -2.28 1.06
C THR A 29 4.76 -3.55 0.25
N TYR A 30 3.92 -3.46 -0.77
CA TYR A 30 3.67 -4.58 -1.68
C TYR A 30 4.96 -5.07 -2.35
N THR A 31 5.75 -4.16 -2.89
CA THR A 31 7.02 -4.49 -3.54
C THR A 31 7.99 -5.18 -2.58
N SER A 32 8.09 -4.71 -1.35
CA SER A 32 9.05 -5.25 -0.39
C SER A 32 8.58 -6.52 0.32
N LYS A 33 7.27 -6.72 0.51
CA LYS A 33 6.74 -7.79 1.37
C LYS A 33 5.90 -8.83 0.64
N CYS A 34 5.29 -8.50 -0.47
CA CYS A 34 4.26 -9.32 -1.09
C CYS A 34 4.63 -9.80 -2.50
N GLN A 35 5.36 -8.99 -3.24
CA GLN A 35 5.63 -9.20 -4.66
C GLN A 35 6.42 -10.49 -4.93
N MET A 36 7.28 -10.92 -4.02
CA MET A 36 8.08 -12.12 -4.20
C MET A 36 7.22 -13.36 -4.50
N CYS A 37 6.07 -13.45 -3.81
CA CYS A 37 5.13 -14.55 -4.00
C CYS A 37 4.00 -14.18 -4.96
N HIS A 38 3.39 -13.02 -4.76
CA HIS A 38 2.19 -12.64 -5.51
C HIS A 38 2.47 -12.04 -6.89
N GLY A 39 3.71 -11.61 -7.15
CA GLY A 39 4.10 -10.99 -8.41
C GLY A 39 3.75 -9.51 -8.48
N ALA A 40 4.43 -8.77 -9.36
CA ALA A 40 4.16 -7.35 -9.56
C ALA A 40 2.74 -7.10 -10.09
N ASP A 41 2.21 -8.03 -10.85
CA ASP A 41 0.86 -7.98 -11.42
C ASP A 41 -0.21 -8.66 -10.55
N GLY A 42 0.18 -9.27 -9.43
CA GLY A 42 -0.74 -9.95 -8.52
C GLY A 42 -1.21 -11.34 -8.96
N THR A 43 -0.60 -11.91 -9.99
CA THR A 43 -1.02 -13.22 -10.52
C THR A 43 -0.45 -14.43 -9.78
N GLY A 44 0.54 -14.21 -8.91
CA GLY A 44 1.25 -15.31 -8.26
C GLY A 44 2.23 -16.04 -9.20
N ASN A 45 2.46 -15.50 -10.38
CA ASN A 45 3.33 -16.13 -11.40
C ASN A 45 4.80 -15.82 -11.13
N THR A 46 5.30 -16.28 -9.99
CA THR A 46 6.70 -16.18 -9.59
C THR A 46 7.16 -17.56 -9.14
N PRO A 47 8.47 -17.84 -9.10
CA PRO A 47 8.96 -19.13 -8.58
C PRO A 47 8.45 -19.42 -7.16
N ALA A 48 8.52 -18.44 -6.25
CA ALA A 48 8.02 -18.59 -4.89
C ALA A 48 6.50 -18.72 -4.84
N GLY A 49 5.78 -17.94 -5.65
CA GLY A 49 4.32 -18.01 -5.75
C GLY A 49 3.83 -19.36 -6.22
N LYS A 50 4.49 -19.93 -7.21
CA LYS A 50 4.16 -21.28 -7.69
C LYS A 50 4.45 -22.36 -6.65
N ALA A 51 5.61 -22.29 -6.00
CA ALA A 51 6.01 -23.23 -4.95
C ALA A 51 5.07 -23.17 -3.74
N MET A 52 4.63 -21.97 -3.35
CA MET A 52 3.76 -21.75 -2.20
C MET A 52 2.27 -21.76 -2.55
N LYS A 53 1.94 -21.96 -3.82
CA LYS A 53 0.55 -21.96 -4.33
C LYS A 53 -0.18 -20.66 -4.03
N ALA A 54 0.49 -19.53 -4.20
CA ALA A 54 -0.12 -18.22 -4.03
C ALA A 54 -1.24 -18.03 -5.08
N PRO A 55 -2.45 -17.69 -4.67
CA PRO A 55 -3.55 -17.49 -5.61
C PRO A 55 -3.34 -16.21 -6.41
N SER A 56 -3.92 -16.16 -7.61
CA SER A 56 -3.99 -14.92 -8.37
C SER A 56 -5.02 -13.99 -7.77
N PHE A 57 -4.66 -12.73 -7.54
CA PHE A 57 -5.62 -11.70 -7.13
C PHE A 57 -6.65 -11.40 -8.22
N LEU A 58 -6.35 -11.76 -9.46
CA LEU A 58 -7.25 -11.54 -10.59
C LEU A 58 -8.29 -12.66 -10.76
N SER A 59 -8.19 -13.74 -10.00
CA SER A 59 -9.19 -14.80 -10.04
C SER A 59 -10.56 -14.30 -9.56
N PRO A 60 -11.67 -14.85 -10.08
CA PRO A 60 -13.00 -14.46 -9.62
C PRO A 60 -13.20 -14.61 -8.11
N ALA A 61 -12.64 -15.66 -7.52
CA ALA A 61 -12.72 -15.89 -6.08
C ALA A 61 -12.04 -14.77 -5.29
N SER A 62 -10.83 -14.38 -5.71
CA SER A 62 -10.07 -13.30 -5.03
C SER A 62 -10.74 -11.93 -5.20
N VAL A 63 -11.28 -11.66 -6.39
CA VAL A 63 -11.99 -10.40 -6.66
C VAL A 63 -13.24 -10.26 -5.79
N LYS A 64 -13.92 -11.37 -5.52
CA LYS A 64 -15.12 -11.40 -4.68
C LYS A 64 -14.84 -11.29 -3.19
N GLU A 65 -13.63 -11.56 -2.75
CA GLU A 65 -13.29 -11.43 -1.34
C GLU A 65 -13.48 -9.99 -0.87
N SER A 66 -14.05 -9.82 0.31
CA SER A 66 -14.21 -8.48 0.89
C SER A 66 -12.85 -7.88 1.27
N THR A 67 -12.76 -6.57 1.29
CA THR A 67 -11.56 -5.88 1.76
C THR A 67 -11.24 -6.25 3.20
N ALA A 68 -12.26 -6.41 4.06
CA ALA A 68 -12.08 -6.85 5.43
C ALA A 68 -11.47 -8.26 5.51
N ASP A 69 -11.90 -9.17 4.65
CA ASP A 69 -11.34 -10.54 4.59
C ASP A 69 -9.90 -10.53 4.11
N LEU A 70 -9.57 -9.74 3.10
CA LEU A 70 -8.18 -9.60 2.63
C LEU A 70 -7.27 -9.03 3.71
N ILE A 71 -7.74 -8.07 4.47
CA ILE A 71 -7.02 -7.51 5.62
C ILE A 71 -6.80 -8.60 6.68
N ALA A 72 -7.83 -9.36 7.02
CA ALA A 72 -7.74 -10.44 8.01
C ALA A 72 -6.76 -11.54 7.58
N ILE A 73 -6.79 -11.94 6.31
CA ILE A 73 -5.85 -12.92 5.74
C ILE A 73 -4.40 -12.40 5.85
N THR A 74 -4.19 -11.13 5.57
CA THR A 74 -2.85 -10.53 5.66
C THR A 74 -2.36 -10.45 7.10
N LYS A 75 -3.22 -10.09 8.03
CA LYS A 75 -2.87 -10.02 9.46
C LYS A 75 -2.55 -11.40 10.05
N ASN A 76 -3.39 -12.38 9.75
CA ASN A 76 -3.37 -13.66 10.44
C ASN A 76 -2.65 -14.76 9.65
N GLY A 77 -2.40 -14.53 8.36
CA GLY A 77 -1.89 -15.54 7.46
C GLY A 77 -2.95 -16.52 7.04
N LYS A 78 -2.64 -17.32 6.02
CA LYS A 78 -3.49 -18.38 5.53
C LYS A 78 -2.66 -19.41 4.77
N GLY A 79 -2.75 -20.67 5.16
CA GLY A 79 -1.96 -21.72 4.53
C GLY A 79 -0.46 -21.41 4.63
N LYS A 80 0.22 -21.34 3.50
CA LYS A 80 1.65 -21.01 3.44
C LYS A 80 1.96 -19.51 3.47
N MET A 81 0.93 -18.67 3.39
CA MET A 81 1.09 -17.23 3.54
C MET A 81 1.36 -16.88 5.02
N PRO A 82 2.47 -16.22 5.34
CA PRO A 82 2.76 -15.85 6.72
C PRO A 82 1.83 -14.74 7.22
N ALA A 83 1.68 -14.65 8.53
CA ALA A 83 0.97 -13.57 9.19
C ALA A 83 1.84 -12.31 9.25
N TYR A 84 1.25 -11.17 8.96
CA TYR A 84 1.94 -9.88 9.01
C TYR A 84 1.59 -9.03 10.23
N ALA A 85 0.71 -9.51 11.12
CA ALA A 85 0.50 -8.87 12.41
C ALA A 85 1.84 -8.78 13.17
N GLY A 86 2.18 -7.60 13.67
CA GLY A 86 3.46 -7.34 14.32
C GLY A 86 4.61 -7.00 13.36
N LYS A 87 4.48 -7.28 12.06
CA LYS A 87 5.44 -6.87 11.03
C LYS A 87 4.99 -5.62 10.29
N LEU A 88 3.70 -5.47 10.11
CA LEU A 88 3.05 -4.31 9.52
C LEU A 88 2.01 -3.78 10.49
N THR A 89 1.85 -2.47 10.52
CA THR A 89 0.78 -1.82 11.27
C THR A 89 -0.56 -2.03 10.57
N ASP A 90 -1.67 -1.86 11.29
CA ASP A 90 -3.00 -1.93 10.69
C ASP A 90 -3.18 -0.94 9.53
N PRO A 91 -2.76 0.34 9.64
CA PRO A 91 -2.79 1.25 8.49
C PRO A 91 -1.96 0.77 7.30
N GLU A 92 -0.78 0.20 7.53
CA GLU A 92 0.06 -0.33 6.44
C GLU A 92 -0.61 -1.51 5.73
N ILE A 93 -1.24 -2.41 6.47
CA ILE A 93 -2.00 -3.52 5.90
C ILE A 93 -3.17 -2.99 5.06
N LYS A 94 -3.88 -2.01 5.58
CA LYS A 94 -4.99 -1.37 4.88
C LYS A 94 -4.53 -0.74 3.56
N ASP A 95 -3.39 -0.06 3.57
CA ASP A 95 -2.81 0.57 2.38
C ASP A 95 -2.35 -0.47 1.35
N VAL A 96 -1.73 -1.57 1.78
CA VAL A 96 -1.30 -2.61 0.87
C VAL A 96 -2.48 -3.33 0.23
N ILE A 97 -3.58 -3.53 0.96
CA ILE A 97 -4.79 -4.10 0.39
C ILE A 97 -5.42 -3.14 -0.62
N ALA A 98 -5.39 -1.84 -0.37
CA ALA A 98 -5.82 -0.85 -1.36
C ALA A 98 -5.00 -0.97 -2.65
N HIS A 99 -3.68 -1.18 -2.55
CA HIS A 99 -2.83 -1.45 -3.71
C HIS A 99 -3.24 -2.75 -4.43
N VAL A 100 -3.49 -3.83 -3.70
CA VAL A 100 -3.99 -5.09 -4.28
C VAL A 100 -5.26 -4.86 -5.09
N ARG A 101 -6.19 -4.06 -4.58
CA ARG A 101 -7.42 -3.73 -5.31
C ARG A 101 -7.14 -3.01 -6.64
N THR A 102 -6.07 -2.22 -6.73
CA THR A 102 -5.70 -1.59 -8.00
C THR A 102 -5.22 -2.60 -9.04
N LEU A 103 -4.64 -3.72 -8.60
CA LEU A 103 -4.19 -4.79 -9.49
C LEU A 103 -5.35 -5.61 -10.06
N GLN A 104 -6.50 -5.58 -9.40
CA GLN A 104 -7.70 -6.34 -9.78
C GLN A 104 -8.57 -5.65 -10.83
N LYS A 105 -8.21 -4.47 -11.24
CA LYS A 105 -8.97 -3.71 -12.23
C LYS A 105 -8.57 -4.04 -13.66
#